data_dcdf3cb27362458b484c45e3c977ffe2
#
_entry.id   dcdf3cb27362458b484c45e3c977ffe2
#
_cell.length_a   1.000
_cell.length_b   1.000
_cell.length_c   1.000
_cell.angle_alpha   90.00
_cell.angle_beta   90.00
_cell.angle_gamma   90.00
#
_symmetry.space_group_name_H-M   'P 1'
#
loop_
_entity.id
_entity.type
_entity.pdbx_description
1 polymer ?
#
loop_
_entity_poly.entity_id
_entity_poly.type
_entity_poly.pdbx_seq_one_letter_code
_entity_poly.pdbx_strand_id
1 'polypeptide(L)'
;TLDDVVKWTEELKIYIILDCHINYQRTPNINLDSFLSKIWRQIVTRYKNTSNYIIYEILDNPEKVSSEKWYEIQGNIIKLIRQFDSSHSIIVGASNRNSIDELEKMPNYNSYNLIYSFQFFEPMLFTHQGADWIGLPNIRNIPFPYDQSKMPEVSYSLNDKERNLLNSYPKDSS
;
A
#
# COMPACT_ATOMS: atom_id res chain seq x y z
N THR A 1 -20.86 -9.61 -5.15
CA THR A 1 -20.79 -8.12 -5.13
C THR A 1 -20.07 -7.64 -3.89
N LEU A 2 -19.71 -6.36 -3.82
CA LEU A 2 -19.11 -5.79 -2.61
C LEU A 2 -20.10 -5.86 -1.43
N ASP A 3 -21.39 -5.70 -1.70
CA ASP A 3 -22.43 -5.82 -0.68
C ASP A 3 -22.47 -7.22 -0.05
N ASP A 4 -22.26 -8.27 -0.84
CA ASP A 4 -22.21 -9.63 -0.30
C ASP A 4 -21.01 -9.80 0.64
N VAL A 5 -19.86 -9.22 0.27
CA VAL A 5 -18.66 -9.26 1.13
C VAL A 5 -18.92 -8.51 2.44
N VAL A 6 -19.51 -7.31 2.37
CA VAL A 6 -19.88 -6.53 3.57
C VAL A 6 -20.83 -7.32 4.47
N LYS A 7 -21.83 -7.96 3.89
CA LYS A 7 -22.76 -8.80 4.65
C LYS A 7 -22.05 -9.98 5.33
N TRP A 8 -21.15 -10.66 4.63
CA TRP A 8 -20.37 -11.75 5.21
C TRP A 8 -19.49 -11.31 6.37
N THR A 9 -18.90 -10.10 6.29
CA THR A 9 -18.11 -9.58 7.41
C THR A 9 -18.92 -9.38 8.67
N GLU A 10 -20.14 -8.89 8.53
CA GLU A 10 -21.07 -8.73 9.66
C GLU A 10 -21.49 -10.08 10.24
N GLU A 11 -21.87 -11.04 9.40
CA GLU A 11 -22.28 -12.38 9.80
C GLU A 11 -21.15 -13.16 10.50
N LEU A 12 -19.93 -13.07 9.96
CA LEU A 12 -18.76 -13.82 10.43
C LEU A 12 -17.95 -13.08 11.48
N LYS A 13 -18.25 -11.79 11.74
CA LYS A 13 -17.51 -10.88 12.63
C LYS A 13 -16.02 -10.79 12.27
N ILE A 14 -15.73 -10.65 10.99
CA ILE A 14 -14.38 -10.54 10.43
C ILE A 14 -14.16 -9.11 9.95
N TYR A 15 -13.01 -8.51 10.28
CA TYR A 15 -12.63 -7.22 9.73
C TYR A 15 -12.25 -7.35 8.26
N ILE A 16 -12.68 -6.37 7.45
CA ILE A 16 -12.20 -6.18 6.08
C ILE A 16 -11.68 -4.77 5.89
N ILE A 17 -10.70 -4.65 5.02
CA ILE A 17 -10.21 -3.36 4.54
C ILE A 17 -10.79 -3.17 3.13
N LEU A 18 -11.55 -2.08 2.94
CA LEU A 18 -11.96 -1.62 1.62
C LEU A 18 -10.87 -0.68 1.11
N ASP A 19 -10.04 -1.19 0.24
CA ASP A 19 -8.93 -0.47 -0.35
C ASP A 19 -9.25 0.03 -1.77
N CYS A 20 -8.75 1.23 -2.09
CA CYS A 20 -8.73 1.76 -3.44
C CYS A 20 -7.37 1.47 -4.09
N HIS A 21 -7.36 0.67 -5.14
CA HIS A 21 -6.15 0.35 -5.89
C HIS A 21 -6.18 0.93 -7.31
N ILE A 22 -5.07 1.55 -7.74
CA ILE A 22 -4.97 2.20 -9.05
C ILE A 22 -3.92 1.49 -9.91
N ASN A 23 -4.32 1.08 -11.11
CA ASN A 23 -3.37 0.65 -12.14
C ASN A 23 -2.85 1.87 -12.92
N TYR A 24 -1.74 2.46 -12.47
CA TYR A 24 -1.13 3.63 -13.09
C TYR A 24 -0.61 3.42 -14.52
N GLN A 25 -0.42 2.18 -14.96
CA GLN A 25 -0.07 1.89 -16.35
C GLN A 25 -1.26 2.10 -17.28
N ARG A 26 -2.48 1.76 -16.79
CA ARG A 26 -3.73 1.94 -17.55
C ARG A 26 -4.32 3.34 -17.43
N THR A 27 -3.94 4.07 -16.40
CA THR A 27 -4.46 5.41 -16.10
C THR A 27 -3.32 6.43 -15.87
N PRO A 28 -2.44 6.67 -16.86
CA PRO A 28 -1.21 7.45 -16.65
C PRO A 28 -1.46 8.93 -16.31
N ASN A 29 -2.61 9.49 -16.68
CA ASN A 29 -2.96 10.91 -16.51
C ASN A 29 -4.15 11.10 -15.56
N ILE A 30 -4.33 10.21 -14.59
CA ILE A 30 -5.44 10.28 -13.65
C ILE A 30 -5.34 11.55 -12.79
N ASN A 31 -6.43 12.30 -12.68
CA ASN A 31 -6.55 13.31 -11.64
C ASN A 31 -6.94 12.61 -10.34
N LEU A 32 -5.95 12.36 -9.49
CA LEU A 32 -6.06 11.53 -8.31
C LEU A 32 -7.08 12.08 -7.31
N ASP A 33 -7.08 13.38 -7.07
CA ASP A 33 -8.03 14.04 -6.13
C ASP A 33 -9.49 13.83 -6.58
N SER A 34 -9.77 14.18 -7.84
CA SER A 34 -11.11 14.00 -8.41
C SER A 34 -11.56 12.55 -8.43
N PHE A 35 -10.65 11.64 -8.76
CA PHE A 35 -10.93 10.20 -8.82
C PHE A 35 -11.28 9.65 -7.43
N LEU A 36 -10.41 9.87 -6.45
CA LEU A 36 -10.64 9.40 -5.08
C LEU A 36 -11.89 10.04 -4.45
N SER A 37 -12.10 11.33 -4.68
CA SER A 37 -13.30 12.02 -4.18
C SER A 37 -14.59 11.39 -4.71
N LYS A 38 -14.64 11.00 -5.99
CA LYS A 38 -15.80 10.34 -6.59
C LYS A 38 -16.04 8.94 -6.01
N ILE A 39 -14.99 8.15 -5.85
CA ILE A 39 -15.08 6.80 -5.31
C ILE A 39 -15.51 6.84 -3.86
N TRP A 40 -14.78 7.59 -3.03
CA TRP A 40 -15.03 7.62 -1.60
C TRP A 40 -16.41 8.20 -1.24
N ARG A 41 -16.90 9.18 -2.00
CA ARG A 41 -18.27 9.65 -1.83
C ARG A 41 -19.31 8.54 -2.04
N GLN A 42 -19.11 7.66 -3.02
CA GLN A 42 -20.02 6.54 -3.28
C GLN A 42 -19.92 5.49 -2.16
N ILE A 43 -18.71 5.11 -1.79
CA ILE A 43 -18.45 4.10 -0.75
C ILE A 43 -19.05 4.54 0.59
N VAL A 44 -18.72 5.73 1.07
CA VAL A 44 -19.21 6.18 2.38
C VAL A 44 -20.72 6.41 2.39
N THR A 45 -21.30 6.88 1.30
CA THR A 45 -22.76 7.05 1.22
C THR A 45 -23.47 5.71 1.36
N ARG A 46 -22.88 4.64 0.80
CA ARG A 46 -23.45 3.30 0.81
C ARG A 46 -23.23 2.57 2.13
N TYR A 47 -22.03 2.66 2.71
CA TYR A 47 -21.62 1.79 3.81
C TYR A 47 -21.50 2.47 5.18
N LYS A 48 -21.76 3.77 5.30
CA LYS A 48 -21.65 4.52 6.57
C LYS A 48 -22.50 3.99 7.75
N ASN A 49 -23.53 3.22 7.47
CA ASN A 49 -24.41 2.64 8.49
C ASN A 49 -24.20 1.13 8.68
N THR A 50 -23.16 0.57 8.10
CA THR A 50 -22.76 -0.82 8.31
C THR A 50 -21.94 -0.98 9.60
N SER A 51 -21.55 -2.20 9.94
CA SER A 51 -20.78 -2.46 11.14
C SER A 51 -19.35 -1.95 11.06
N ASN A 52 -18.72 -1.65 12.20
CA ASN A 52 -17.32 -1.23 12.29
C ASN A 52 -16.31 -2.34 11.93
N TYR A 53 -16.76 -3.46 11.39
CA TYR A 53 -15.87 -4.46 10.78
C TYR A 53 -15.28 -4.01 9.44
N ILE A 54 -15.80 -2.91 8.87
CA ILE A 54 -15.24 -2.30 7.67
C ILE A 54 -14.25 -1.22 8.05
N ILE A 55 -13.08 -1.25 7.44
CA ILE A 55 -12.03 -0.24 7.55
C ILE A 55 -11.81 0.32 6.14
N TYR A 56 -11.76 1.64 6.00
CA TYR A 56 -11.50 2.30 4.72
C TYR A 56 -10.01 2.55 4.55
N GLU A 57 -9.41 2.11 3.45
CA GLU A 57 -8.05 2.48 3.06
C GLU A 57 -8.11 3.40 1.85
N ILE A 58 -7.66 4.66 2.04
CA ILE A 58 -7.88 5.72 1.03
C ILE A 58 -7.28 5.35 -0.31
N LEU A 59 -6.06 4.86 -0.32
CA LEU A 59 -5.35 4.38 -1.50
C LEU A 59 -4.15 3.55 -1.06
N ASP A 60 -4.07 2.31 -1.55
CA ASP A 60 -2.83 1.53 -1.51
C ASP A 60 -1.83 2.08 -2.53
N ASN A 61 -0.57 2.14 -2.17
CA ASN A 61 0.54 2.48 -3.06
C ASN A 61 0.38 3.79 -3.86
N PRO A 62 0.32 4.98 -3.23
CA PRO A 62 0.29 6.25 -3.97
C PRO A 62 1.58 6.44 -4.77
N GLU A 63 1.44 6.55 -6.10
CA GLU A 63 2.52 6.74 -7.05
C GLU A 63 2.30 7.99 -7.91
N LYS A 64 3.37 8.49 -8.56
CA LYS A 64 3.32 9.59 -9.53
C LYS A 64 2.72 10.90 -8.99
N VAL A 65 2.84 11.10 -7.69
CA VAL A 65 2.40 12.31 -7.00
C VAL A 65 3.48 12.68 -5.98
N SER A 66 3.74 13.98 -5.76
CA SER A 66 4.68 14.40 -4.72
C SER A 66 4.10 14.13 -3.34
N SER A 67 4.97 14.01 -2.32
CA SER A 67 4.56 13.74 -0.95
C SER A 67 3.60 14.80 -0.43
N GLU A 68 3.92 16.08 -0.66
CA GLU A 68 3.09 17.21 -0.24
C GLU A 68 1.71 17.14 -0.88
N LYS A 69 1.66 16.86 -2.20
CA LYS A 69 0.39 16.78 -2.91
C LYS A 69 -0.42 15.56 -2.49
N TRP A 70 0.23 14.42 -2.23
CA TRP A 70 -0.43 13.24 -1.70
C TRP A 70 -1.07 13.53 -0.33
N TYR A 71 -0.34 14.13 0.58
CA TYR A 71 -0.84 14.44 1.91
C TYR A 71 -1.99 15.46 1.90
N GLU A 72 -1.95 16.43 0.98
CA GLU A 72 -3.09 17.33 0.74
C GLU A 72 -4.34 16.56 0.28
N ILE A 73 -4.20 15.70 -0.74
CA ILE A 73 -5.29 14.88 -1.28
C ILE A 73 -5.85 13.98 -0.19
N GLN A 74 -4.99 13.24 0.51
CA GLN A 74 -5.40 12.34 1.58
C GLN A 74 -6.18 13.09 2.68
N GLY A 75 -5.72 14.26 3.08
CA GLY A 75 -6.44 15.11 4.02
C GLY A 75 -7.81 15.57 3.55
N ASN A 76 -7.96 15.87 2.25
CA ASN A 76 -9.25 16.21 1.64
C ASN A 76 -10.20 15.01 1.64
N ILE A 77 -9.70 13.81 1.34
CA ILE A 77 -10.50 12.58 1.36
C ILE A 77 -10.94 12.23 2.79
N ILE A 78 -10.07 12.38 3.79
CA ILE A 78 -10.46 12.21 5.20
C ILE A 78 -11.62 13.14 5.55
N LYS A 79 -11.52 14.42 5.23
CA LYS A 79 -12.59 15.40 5.48
C LYS A 79 -13.89 15.01 4.76
N LEU A 80 -13.78 14.56 3.50
CA LEU A 80 -14.94 14.10 2.74
C LEU A 80 -15.60 12.88 3.39
N ILE A 81 -14.83 11.87 3.79
CA ILE A 81 -15.35 10.69 4.48
C ILE A 81 -16.06 11.12 5.76
N ARG A 82 -15.46 11.95 6.58
CA ARG A 82 -16.00 12.40 7.88
C ARG A 82 -17.28 13.26 7.77
N GLN A 83 -17.56 13.86 6.62
CA GLN A 83 -18.86 14.52 6.37
C GLN A 83 -20.02 13.52 6.36
N PHE A 84 -19.79 12.26 6.05
CA PHE A 84 -20.82 11.24 5.92
C PHE A 84 -20.73 10.15 6.97
N ASP A 85 -19.53 9.85 7.43
CA ASP A 85 -19.20 8.72 8.28
C ASP A 85 -18.23 9.12 9.39
N SER A 86 -18.72 9.10 10.61
CA SER A 86 -17.95 9.44 11.80
C SER A 86 -17.43 8.21 12.55
N SER A 87 -17.80 6.99 12.17
CA SER A 87 -17.58 5.79 12.97
C SER A 87 -16.47 4.88 12.44
N HIS A 88 -16.41 4.65 11.13
CA HIS A 88 -15.44 3.73 10.55
C HIS A 88 -13.99 4.23 10.69
N SER A 89 -13.07 3.31 10.89
CA SER A 89 -11.63 3.59 10.86
C SER A 89 -11.17 3.87 9.44
N ILE A 90 -10.20 4.79 9.30
CA ILE A 90 -9.58 5.12 8.02
C ILE A 90 -8.10 4.82 8.10
N ILE A 91 -7.60 3.99 7.19
CA ILE A 91 -6.17 3.78 6.98
C ILE A 91 -5.66 4.91 6.10
N VAL A 92 -4.59 5.54 6.57
CA VAL A 92 -3.85 6.60 5.90
C VAL A 92 -2.42 6.12 5.66
N GLY A 93 -2.00 6.17 4.41
CA GLY A 93 -0.71 5.64 3.99
C GLY A 93 0.30 6.73 3.67
N ALA A 94 1.57 6.42 3.87
CA ALA A 94 2.67 7.29 3.48
C ALA A 94 2.75 7.47 1.96
N SER A 95 3.43 8.50 1.48
CA SER A 95 3.73 8.70 0.06
C SER A 95 4.73 7.67 -0.46
N ASN A 96 5.09 7.78 -1.73
CA ASN A 96 6.11 6.94 -2.37
C ASN A 96 5.88 5.44 -2.13
N ARG A 97 4.73 4.94 -2.57
CA ARG A 97 4.31 3.53 -2.40
C ARG A 97 4.18 3.11 -0.94
N ASN A 98 3.67 3.99 -0.11
CA ASN A 98 3.49 3.74 1.31
C ASN A 98 4.81 3.38 2.03
N SER A 99 5.91 4.05 1.64
CA SER A 99 7.26 3.78 2.16
C SER A 99 7.38 4.15 3.63
N ILE A 100 8.11 3.34 4.40
CA ILE A 100 8.44 3.62 5.79
C ILE A 100 9.24 4.94 5.94
N ASP A 101 10.11 5.29 4.98
CA ASP A 101 10.93 6.51 5.00
C ASP A 101 10.08 7.79 4.87
N GLU A 102 8.87 7.65 4.36
CA GLU A 102 7.92 8.76 4.22
C GLU A 102 6.96 8.86 5.42
N LEU A 103 6.95 7.89 6.31
CA LEU A 103 6.02 7.85 7.45
C LEU A 103 6.23 9.04 8.40
N GLU A 104 7.47 9.41 8.69
CA GLU A 104 7.80 10.54 9.56
C GLU A 104 7.36 11.89 8.98
N LYS A 105 7.20 11.98 7.65
CA LYS A 105 6.77 13.19 6.94
C LYS A 105 5.26 13.33 6.86
N MET A 106 4.52 12.31 7.26
CA MET A 106 3.06 12.35 7.24
C MET A 106 2.53 13.40 8.23
N PRO A 107 1.59 14.24 7.80
CA PRO A 107 0.99 15.21 8.69
C PRO A 107 0.11 14.51 9.74
N ASN A 108 0.04 15.11 10.91
CA ASN A 108 -1.00 14.75 11.86
C ASN A 108 -2.33 15.33 11.35
N TYR A 109 -3.16 14.48 10.74
CA TYR A 109 -4.50 14.86 10.34
C TYR A 109 -5.37 15.02 11.58
N ASN A 110 -5.90 16.21 11.83
CA ASN A 110 -6.79 16.46 12.97
C ASN A 110 -8.14 15.74 12.79
N SER A 111 -8.10 14.42 12.90
CA SER A 111 -9.24 13.52 12.76
C SER A 111 -9.06 12.31 13.69
N TYR A 112 -10.16 11.68 14.04
CA TYR A 112 -10.18 10.49 14.90
C TYR A 112 -10.30 9.20 14.09
N ASN A 113 -10.07 8.06 14.75
CA ASN A 113 -10.12 6.72 14.14
C ASN A 113 -9.26 6.62 12.86
N LEU A 114 -8.04 7.18 12.90
CA LEU A 114 -7.04 7.00 11.85
C LEU A 114 -6.06 5.90 12.24
N ILE A 115 -5.73 5.06 11.26
CA ILE A 115 -4.69 4.03 11.34
C ILE A 115 -3.59 4.44 10.36
N TYR A 116 -2.41 4.74 10.86
CA TYR A 116 -1.26 5.06 10.02
C TYR A 116 -0.61 3.77 9.53
N SER A 117 -0.42 3.63 8.24
CA SER A 117 0.17 2.45 7.62
C SER A 117 1.42 2.76 6.83
N PHE A 118 2.26 1.78 6.70
CA PHE A 118 3.41 1.76 5.80
C PHE A 118 3.66 0.34 5.31
N GLN A 119 4.33 0.23 4.17
CA GLN A 119 4.77 -1.05 3.63
C GLN A 119 6.28 -1.23 3.91
N PHE A 120 6.65 -2.43 4.35
CA PHE A 120 8.04 -2.77 4.62
C PHE A 120 8.38 -4.06 3.89
N PHE A 121 9.14 -3.92 2.80
CA PHE A 121 9.53 -5.03 1.94
C PHE A 121 11.04 -5.30 1.96
N GLU A 122 11.77 -4.69 2.89
CA GLU A 122 13.21 -4.96 3.00
C GLU A 122 13.50 -6.30 3.71
N PRO A 123 14.50 -7.02 3.30
CA PRO A 123 15.32 -6.75 2.11
C PRO A 123 14.62 -7.15 0.80
N MET A 124 14.63 -6.24 -0.17
CA MET A 124 13.91 -6.39 -1.44
C MET A 124 14.30 -7.65 -2.21
N LEU A 125 15.55 -8.06 -2.13
CA LEU A 125 16.04 -9.26 -2.81
C LEU A 125 15.32 -10.52 -2.34
N PHE A 126 14.98 -10.60 -1.05
CA PHE A 126 14.22 -11.71 -0.48
C PHE A 126 12.74 -11.63 -0.82
N THR A 127 12.11 -10.49 -0.55
CA THR A 127 10.66 -10.34 -0.65
C THR A 127 10.14 -10.35 -2.09
N HIS A 128 10.98 -9.92 -3.05
CA HIS A 128 10.60 -9.79 -4.46
C HIS A 128 11.39 -10.72 -5.39
N GLN A 129 11.96 -11.78 -4.86
CA GLN A 129 12.64 -12.75 -5.72
C GLN A 129 11.67 -13.34 -6.75
N GLY A 130 12.09 -13.34 -8.01
CA GLY A 130 11.29 -13.81 -9.14
C GLY A 130 10.30 -12.79 -9.70
N ALA A 131 10.28 -11.57 -9.18
CA ALA A 131 9.38 -10.53 -9.63
C ALA A 131 9.95 -9.82 -10.86
N ASP A 132 9.37 -10.08 -12.03
CA ASP A 132 9.78 -9.48 -13.31
C ASP A 132 9.43 -7.99 -13.38
N TRP A 133 8.31 -7.57 -12.77
CA TRP A 133 7.83 -6.18 -12.77
C TRP A 133 8.75 -5.19 -12.02
N ILE A 134 9.64 -5.68 -11.16
CA ILE A 134 10.71 -4.87 -10.55
C ILE A 134 12.10 -5.22 -11.09
N GLY A 135 12.20 -6.07 -12.09
CA GLY A 135 13.46 -6.44 -12.74
C GLY A 135 14.29 -7.48 -11.99
N LEU A 136 13.63 -8.42 -11.29
CA LEU A 136 14.26 -9.55 -10.58
C LEU A 136 13.76 -10.92 -11.09
N PRO A 137 13.58 -11.13 -12.42
CA PRO A 137 12.97 -12.37 -12.93
C PRO A 137 13.80 -13.63 -12.67
N ASN A 138 15.11 -13.49 -12.50
CA ASN A 138 16.04 -14.63 -12.38
C ASN A 138 16.48 -14.92 -10.94
N ILE A 139 16.10 -14.08 -9.98
CA ILE A 139 16.42 -14.28 -8.58
C ILE A 139 15.51 -15.33 -7.98
N ARG A 140 16.11 -16.33 -7.31
CA ARG A 140 15.41 -17.44 -6.65
C ARG A 140 16.20 -17.92 -5.43
N ASN A 141 15.48 -18.53 -4.49
CA ASN A 141 16.06 -19.24 -3.34
C ASN A 141 16.97 -18.35 -2.46
N ILE A 142 16.61 -17.09 -2.31
CA ILE A 142 17.33 -16.18 -1.41
C ILE A 142 16.91 -16.53 0.03
N PRO A 143 17.85 -16.87 0.92
CA PRO A 143 17.55 -17.16 2.31
C PRO A 143 17.29 -15.88 3.12
N PHE A 144 16.39 -15.95 4.10
CA PHE A 144 16.25 -14.91 5.12
C PHE A 144 16.15 -15.58 6.51
N PRO A 145 16.93 -15.16 7.50
CA PRO A 145 18.03 -14.18 7.40
C PRO A 145 19.14 -14.65 6.46
N TYR A 146 20.06 -13.73 6.13
CA TYR A 146 21.19 -14.04 5.25
C TYR A 146 22.00 -15.25 5.76
N ASP A 147 22.25 -16.21 4.85
CA ASP A 147 23.08 -17.39 5.12
C ASP A 147 23.94 -17.68 3.89
N GLN A 148 25.23 -17.37 3.99
CA GLN A 148 26.20 -17.55 2.91
C GLN A 148 26.18 -18.98 2.33
N SER A 149 25.98 -20.00 3.16
CA SER A 149 25.99 -21.40 2.72
C SER A 149 24.79 -21.82 1.90
N LYS A 150 23.71 -21.02 1.95
CA LYS A 150 22.44 -21.27 1.26
C LYS A 150 22.19 -20.30 0.11
N MET A 151 23.11 -19.35 -0.12
CA MET A 151 22.97 -18.42 -1.23
C MET A 151 23.04 -19.17 -2.57
N PRO A 152 22.18 -18.81 -3.54
CA PRO A 152 22.24 -19.41 -4.86
C PRO A 152 23.52 -19.03 -5.59
N GLU A 153 24.00 -19.92 -6.47
CA GLU A 153 25.11 -19.61 -7.35
C GLU A 153 24.73 -18.46 -8.31
N VAL A 154 25.67 -17.53 -8.50
CA VAL A 154 25.46 -16.39 -9.40
C VAL A 154 25.49 -16.87 -10.84
N SER A 155 24.32 -16.91 -11.48
CA SER A 155 24.19 -17.28 -12.89
C SER A 155 24.65 -16.16 -13.81
N TYR A 156 25.20 -16.50 -14.98
CA TYR A 156 25.54 -15.55 -16.04
C TYR A 156 24.30 -14.85 -16.65
N SER A 157 23.10 -15.38 -16.41
CA SER A 157 21.83 -14.81 -16.89
C SER A 157 21.33 -13.59 -16.09
N LEU A 158 21.99 -13.26 -14.96
CA LEU A 158 21.59 -12.14 -14.11
C LEU A 158 21.88 -10.80 -14.79
N ASN A 159 20.91 -9.89 -14.73
CA ASN A 159 21.11 -8.50 -15.14
C ASN A 159 21.90 -7.71 -14.09
N ASP A 160 22.34 -6.48 -14.42
CA ASP A 160 23.17 -5.66 -13.54
C ASP A 160 22.49 -5.31 -12.22
N LYS A 161 21.17 -5.09 -12.24
CA LYS A 161 20.37 -4.82 -11.04
C LYS A 161 20.37 -6.03 -10.11
N GLU A 162 20.15 -7.22 -10.65
CA GLU A 162 20.15 -8.48 -9.89
C GLU A 162 21.52 -8.74 -9.25
N ARG A 163 22.60 -8.52 -10.00
CA ARG A 163 23.98 -8.65 -9.46
C ARG A 163 24.25 -7.68 -8.33
N ASN A 164 23.88 -6.41 -8.51
CA ASN A 164 24.10 -5.39 -7.49
C ASN A 164 23.36 -5.71 -6.19
N LEU A 165 22.09 -6.12 -6.28
CA LEU A 165 21.32 -6.51 -5.12
C LEU A 165 21.85 -7.75 -4.42
N LEU A 166 22.31 -8.76 -5.17
CA LEU A 166 22.98 -9.93 -4.56
C LEU A 166 24.25 -9.55 -3.82
N ASN A 167 25.04 -8.62 -4.34
CA ASN A 167 26.27 -8.18 -3.70
C ASN A 167 26.03 -7.32 -2.45
N SER A 168 24.90 -6.60 -2.39
CA SER A 168 24.52 -5.78 -1.22
C SER A 168 23.74 -6.55 -0.16
N TYR A 169 23.13 -7.67 -0.52
CA TYR A 169 22.22 -8.42 0.35
C TYR A 169 22.75 -8.73 1.77
N PRO A 170 24.03 -9.10 1.97
CA PRO A 170 24.56 -9.32 3.31
C PRO A 170 24.52 -8.10 4.21
N LYS A 171 24.53 -6.89 3.62
CA LYS A 171 24.48 -5.61 4.35
C LYS A 171 23.03 -5.22 4.67
N ASP A 172 22.10 -5.58 3.80
CA ASP A 172 20.70 -5.19 3.90
C ASP A 172 19.89 -6.15 4.80
N SER A 173 20.43 -7.35 5.06
CA SER A 173 19.75 -8.39 5.84
C SER A 173 20.21 -8.48 7.31
N SER A 174 21.09 -7.59 7.73
CA SER A 174 21.57 -7.44 9.12
C SER A 174 20.82 -6.31 9.81
#